data_983ce76e910bfd580bfc46df7f4261a2
#
_entry.id   983ce76e910bfd580bfc46df7f4261a2
#
_cell.length_a   1.000
_cell.length_b   1.000
_cell.length_c   1.000
_cell.angle_alpha   90.00
_cell.angle_beta   90.00
_cell.angle_gamma   90.00
#
_symmetry.space_group_name_H-M   'P 1'
#
loop_
_entity.id
_entity.type
_entity.pdbx_description
1 polymer ?
#
loop_
_entity_poly.entity_id
_entity_poly.type
_entity_poly.pdbx_seq_one_letter_code
_entity_poly.pdbx_strand_id
1 'polypeptide(L)'
;DNRLRCAALIETENTRILIDAGPDIRQQLLRVPFRKIDGVLITHIHYDHVGGIDDLRGFCIFGDINIYGDKLVTDSLPHTMPYCFPKEAEKLYPGAPKLKLHTINPHHTYQIGDIEFMPIRVMHDKMPILGYRFGKFAYITDMKSMDDVEYAYLDGVETLVINALRFDKPHHSHQLVADAIKVARRIGARQTYLTHVTHQIGLHDAANARLPEGFQFAYDGLIL
;
A
#
# COMPACT_ATOMS: atom_id res chain seq x y z
N ASP A 1 -0.21 21.54 7.06
CA ASP A 1 -0.55 20.11 6.97
C ASP A 1 0.72 19.27 6.94
N ASN A 2 0.81 18.30 7.83
CA ASN A 2 1.86 17.29 7.82
C ASN A 2 1.29 15.98 7.27
N ARG A 3 2.00 15.34 6.38
CA ARG A 3 1.66 14.02 5.83
C ARG A 3 2.89 13.13 5.84
N LEU A 4 2.74 11.95 6.34
CA LEU A 4 3.72 10.89 6.23
C LEU A 4 3.56 10.17 4.87
N ARG A 5 4.51 9.32 4.51
CA ARG A 5 4.44 8.50 3.30
C ARG A 5 3.31 7.49 3.39
N CYS A 6 2.85 7.04 2.23
CA CYS A 6 1.68 6.16 2.15
C CYS A 6 1.93 4.81 2.83
N ALA A 7 1.04 4.46 3.73
CA ALA A 7 0.89 3.13 4.31
C ALA A 7 -0.56 2.97 4.78
N ALA A 8 -1.05 1.75 4.89
CA ALA A 8 -2.38 1.48 5.42
C ALA A 8 -2.40 0.24 6.30
N LEU A 9 -3.29 0.22 7.29
CA LEU A 9 -3.62 -0.97 8.06
C LEU A 9 -5.01 -1.47 7.65
N ILE A 10 -5.11 -2.76 7.39
CA ILE A 10 -6.38 -3.46 7.21
C ILE A 10 -6.56 -4.35 8.44
N GLU A 11 -7.63 -4.13 9.18
CA GLU A 11 -7.81 -4.76 10.48
C GLU A 11 -9.18 -5.38 10.65
N THR A 12 -9.18 -6.54 11.27
CA THR A 12 -10.32 -7.12 11.95
C THR A 12 -10.01 -7.21 13.46
N GLU A 13 -10.92 -7.78 14.23
CA GLU A 13 -10.66 -8.07 15.63
C GLU A 13 -9.41 -8.98 15.79
N ASN A 14 -9.23 -9.95 14.89
CA ASN A 14 -8.23 -11.02 15.02
C ASN A 14 -6.99 -10.83 14.16
N THR A 15 -7.09 -10.09 13.06
CA THR A 15 -6.02 -10.00 12.03
C THR A 15 -5.64 -8.56 11.76
N ARG A 16 -4.35 -8.32 11.59
CA ARG A 16 -3.80 -7.03 11.15
C ARG A 16 -2.85 -7.22 9.97
N ILE A 17 -3.17 -6.59 8.85
CA ILE A 17 -2.33 -6.54 7.66
C ILE A 17 -1.83 -5.10 7.47
N LEU A 18 -0.53 -4.94 7.26
CA LEU A 18 0.08 -3.68 6.87
C LEU A 18 0.25 -3.65 5.35
N ILE A 19 -0.10 -2.55 4.69
CA ILE A 19 0.23 -2.30 3.28
C ILE A 19 1.33 -1.26 3.23
N ASP A 20 2.47 -1.64 2.68
CA ASP A 20 3.72 -0.92 2.60
C ASP A 20 4.35 -0.56 3.96
N ALA A 21 5.67 -0.46 3.98
CA ALA A 21 6.47 -0.11 5.15
C ALA A 21 7.57 0.89 4.74
N GLY A 22 7.16 2.10 4.39
CA GLY A 22 8.07 3.20 4.04
C GLY A 22 8.86 3.72 5.25
N PRO A 23 9.77 4.68 5.05
CA PRO A 23 10.66 5.19 6.12
C PRO A 23 9.95 5.87 7.30
N ASP A 24 8.66 6.20 7.14
CA ASP A 24 7.85 6.80 8.21
C ASP A 24 7.09 5.75 9.05
N ILE A 25 7.23 4.45 8.72
CA ILE A 25 6.41 3.38 9.32
C ILE A 25 6.53 3.33 10.84
N ARG A 26 7.70 3.60 11.39
CA ARG A 26 7.90 3.66 12.84
C ARG A 26 6.99 4.71 13.49
N GLN A 27 6.93 5.93 12.93
CA GLN A 27 6.07 6.99 13.44
C GLN A 27 4.58 6.63 13.29
N GLN A 28 4.21 5.97 12.19
CA GLN A 28 2.84 5.53 11.93
C GLN A 28 2.41 4.46 12.93
N LEU A 29 3.23 3.43 13.15
CA LEU A 29 2.92 2.34 14.08
C LEU A 29 2.94 2.76 15.56
N LEU A 30 3.65 3.83 15.93
CA LEU A 30 3.59 4.40 17.28
C LEU A 30 2.25 5.10 17.59
N ARG A 31 1.42 5.36 16.58
CA ARG A 31 0.09 5.99 16.74
C ARG A 31 -1.05 4.98 16.92
N VAL A 32 -0.76 3.70 16.77
CA VAL A 32 -1.75 2.61 16.88
C VAL A 32 -1.35 1.63 17.98
N PRO A 33 -2.31 0.83 18.52
CA PRO A 33 -1.98 -0.15 19.56
C PRO A 33 -0.90 -1.13 19.10
N PHE A 34 0.08 -1.39 19.98
CA PHE A 34 1.13 -2.36 19.73
C PHE A 34 0.56 -3.78 19.80
N ARG A 35 0.39 -4.41 18.63
CA ARG A 35 -0.11 -5.78 18.49
C ARG A 35 0.53 -6.45 17.28
N LYS A 36 0.38 -7.75 17.16
CA LYS A 36 0.92 -8.55 16.05
C LYS A 36 0.54 -7.94 14.69
N ILE A 37 1.47 -7.99 13.74
CA ILE A 37 1.24 -7.80 12.32
C ILE A 37 1.27 -9.18 11.69
N ASP A 38 0.14 -9.63 11.16
CA ASP A 38 -0.04 -10.98 10.62
C ASP A 38 0.53 -11.11 9.21
N GLY A 39 0.58 -10.00 8.47
CA GLY A 39 1.22 -9.93 7.16
C GLY A 39 1.51 -8.49 6.74
N VAL A 40 2.48 -8.34 5.87
CA VAL A 40 2.83 -7.08 5.21
C VAL A 40 2.70 -7.28 3.71
N LEU A 41 1.84 -6.52 3.07
CA LEU A 41 1.65 -6.51 1.62
C LEU A 41 2.47 -5.37 1.03
N ILE A 42 3.39 -5.68 0.14
CA ILE A 42 4.23 -4.67 -0.52
C ILE A 42 3.70 -4.42 -1.93
N THR A 43 3.40 -3.16 -2.23
CA THR A 43 2.93 -2.77 -3.56
C THR A 43 4.05 -2.81 -4.59
N HIS A 44 5.22 -2.28 -4.24
CA HIS A 44 6.41 -2.27 -5.10
C HIS A 44 7.69 -1.90 -4.31
N ILE A 45 8.84 -1.92 -4.98
CA ILE A 45 10.18 -1.84 -4.37
C ILE A 45 10.72 -0.43 -4.12
N HIS A 46 9.99 0.64 -4.42
CA HIS A 46 10.51 1.99 -4.17
C HIS A 46 10.72 2.24 -2.68
N TYR A 47 11.73 3.06 -2.37
CA TYR A 47 12.18 3.30 -1.00
C TYR A 47 11.07 3.82 -0.07
N ASP A 48 10.20 4.68 -0.58
CA ASP A 48 9.06 5.23 0.16
C ASP A 48 7.99 4.20 0.52
N HIS A 49 8.07 2.97 -0.03
CA HIS A 49 7.19 1.83 0.29
C HIS A 49 7.87 0.70 1.06
N VAL A 50 9.22 0.61 1.02
CA VAL A 50 9.96 -0.50 1.67
C VAL A 50 11.04 -0.04 2.64
N GLY A 51 11.41 1.25 2.64
CA GLY A 51 12.60 1.74 3.37
C GLY A 51 12.52 1.65 4.89
N GLY A 52 11.36 1.36 5.45
CA GLY A 52 11.15 1.20 6.89
C GLY A 52 10.92 -0.26 7.34
N ILE A 53 11.09 -1.24 6.47
CA ILE A 53 10.89 -2.67 6.79
C ILE A 53 11.73 -3.09 8.02
N ASP A 54 12.94 -2.55 8.21
CA ASP A 54 13.78 -2.85 9.36
C ASP A 54 13.13 -2.44 10.71
N ASP A 55 12.33 -1.39 10.73
CA ASP A 55 11.62 -0.94 11.93
C ASP A 55 10.53 -1.94 12.40
N LEU A 56 10.16 -2.91 11.57
CA LEU A 56 9.25 -3.98 11.94
C LEU A 56 9.88 -4.97 12.94
N ARG A 57 11.20 -4.88 13.19
CA ARG A 57 11.92 -5.76 14.16
C ARG A 57 11.24 -5.81 15.52
N GLY A 58 10.67 -4.71 16.00
CA GLY A 58 9.97 -4.66 17.27
C GLY A 58 8.75 -5.60 17.34
N PHE A 59 8.13 -5.86 16.21
CA PHE A 59 6.96 -6.74 16.10
C PHE A 59 7.33 -8.22 16.02
N CYS A 60 8.62 -8.55 15.82
CA CYS A 60 9.09 -9.93 15.82
C CYS A 60 9.01 -10.62 17.20
N ILE A 61 8.66 -9.89 18.25
CA ILE A 61 8.27 -10.46 19.55
C ILE A 61 7.02 -11.34 19.44
N PHE A 62 6.15 -11.07 18.46
CA PHE A 62 4.95 -11.86 18.18
C PHE A 62 5.19 -13.04 17.23
N GLY A 63 6.42 -13.22 16.76
CA GLY A 63 6.83 -14.25 15.78
C GLY A 63 7.41 -13.64 14.50
N ASP A 64 7.69 -14.49 13.54
CA ASP A 64 8.21 -14.08 12.23
C ASP A 64 7.15 -13.27 11.47
N ILE A 65 7.60 -12.24 10.73
CA ILE A 65 6.71 -11.39 9.93
C ILE A 65 6.70 -11.89 8.50
N ASN A 66 5.51 -12.20 7.99
CA ASN A 66 5.31 -12.60 6.61
C ASN A 66 5.17 -11.37 5.70
N ILE A 67 6.00 -11.28 4.67
CA ILE A 67 5.98 -10.21 3.67
C ILE A 67 5.54 -10.81 2.34
N TYR A 68 4.52 -10.24 1.75
CA TYR A 68 3.93 -10.65 0.49
C TYR A 68 4.17 -9.57 -0.57
N GLY A 69 4.64 -9.96 -1.72
CA GLY A 69 4.86 -9.08 -2.86
C GLY A 69 4.98 -9.86 -4.15
N ASP A 70 5.02 -9.19 -5.29
CA ASP A 70 5.30 -9.89 -6.53
C ASP A 70 6.76 -10.35 -6.61
N LYS A 71 7.10 -11.04 -7.70
CA LYS A 71 8.45 -11.58 -7.88
C LYS A 71 9.53 -10.49 -7.87
N LEU A 72 9.24 -9.29 -8.38
CA LEU A 72 10.20 -8.19 -8.35
C LEU A 72 10.51 -7.75 -6.92
N VAL A 73 9.49 -7.65 -6.06
CA VAL A 73 9.64 -7.33 -4.65
C VAL A 73 10.44 -8.41 -3.91
N THR A 74 10.03 -9.68 -4.06
CA THR A 74 10.65 -10.79 -3.32
C THR A 74 12.09 -11.09 -3.78
N ASP A 75 12.42 -10.83 -5.03
CA ASP A 75 13.80 -10.92 -5.52
C ASP A 75 14.66 -9.73 -5.05
N SER A 76 14.10 -8.52 -4.97
CA SER A 76 14.86 -7.31 -4.69
C SER A 76 15.17 -7.10 -3.20
N LEU A 77 14.23 -7.41 -2.31
CA LEU A 77 14.42 -7.19 -0.86
C LEU A 77 15.67 -7.85 -0.28
N PRO A 78 16.03 -9.12 -0.62
CA PRO A 78 17.27 -9.73 -0.15
C PRO A 78 18.55 -9.05 -0.65
N HIS A 79 18.48 -8.33 -1.78
CA HIS A 79 19.62 -7.57 -2.31
C HIS A 79 19.76 -6.20 -1.63
N THR A 80 18.65 -5.56 -1.31
CA THR A 80 18.64 -4.23 -0.69
C THR A 80 18.84 -4.28 0.82
N MET A 81 18.42 -5.38 1.47
CA MET A 81 18.50 -5.59 2.92
C MET A 81 19.07 -6.98 3.25
N PRO A 82 20.30 -7.30 2.80
CA PRO A 82 20.84 -8.67 2.88
C PRO A 82 20.96 -9.21 4.32
N TYR A 83 21.11 -8.33 5.31
CA TYR A 83 21.19 -8.72 6.71
C TYR A 83 19.84 -9.22 7.29
N CYS A 84 18.70 -8.88 6.65
CA CYS A 84 17.38 -9.39 7.02
C CYS A 84 17.05 -10.75 6.37
N PHE A 85 17.78 -11.11 5.31
CA PHE A 85 17.52 -12.29 4.48
C PHE A 85 18.79 -13.10 4.24
N PRO A 86 19.46 -13.62 5.29
CA PRO A 86 20.65 -14.42 5.12
C PRO A 86 20.33 -15.72 4.38
N LYS A 87 21.27 -16.21 3.56
CA LYS A 87 21.14 -17.50 2.85
C LYS A 87 20.94 -18.69 3.80
N GLU A 88 21.49 -18.60 5.00
CA GLU A 88 21.37 -19.59 6.06
C GLU A 88 20.65 -18.93 7.25
N ALA A 89 19.49 -19.46 7.64
CA ALA A 89 18.67 -18.90 8.72
C ALA A 89 19.43 -18.75 10.05
N GLU A 90 20.42 -19.62 10.28
CA GLU A 90 21.28 -19.61 11.47
C GLU A 90 22.24 -18.41 11.53
N LYS A 91 22.43 -17.72 10.40
CA LYS A 91 23.30 -16.54 10.26
C LYS A 91 22.55 -15.21 10.36
N LEU A 92 21.30 -15.23 10.81
CA LEU A 92 20.56 -13.99 11.03
C LEU A 92 21.27 -13.15 12.10
N TYR A 93 21.58 -11.90 11.76
CA TYR A 93 22.22 -10.96 12.67
C TYR A 93 21.34 -10.77 13.93
N PRO A 94 21.91 -10.86 15.15
CA PRO A 94 21.17 -10.62 16.38
C PRO A 94 20.49 -9.25 16.36
N GLY A 95 19.15 -9.21 16.52
CA GLY A 95 18.35 -7.99 16.46
C GLY A 95 17.86 -7.59 15.06
N ALA A 96 18.24 -8.30 13.99
CA ALA A 96 17.59 -8.13 12.69
C ALA A 96 16.14 -8.63 12.74
N PRO A 97 15.23 -8.05 11.95
CA PRO A 97 13.86 -8.54 11.87
C PRO A 97 13.83 -9.96 11.25
N LYS A 98 12.98 -10.82 11.79
CA LYS A 98 12.74 -12.16 11.25
C LYS A 98 11.62 -12.09 10.21
N LEU A 99 12.01 -12.05 8.95
CA LEU A 99 11.11 -11.82 7.82
C LEU A 99 11.04 -13.07 6.94
N LYS A 100 9.83 -13.38 6.47
CA LYS A 100 9.58 -14.46 5.50
C LYS A 100 8.95 -13.88 4.25
N LEU A 101 9.55 -14.13 3.08
CA LEU A 101 9.06 -13.64 1.80
C LEU A 101 8.11 -14.66 1.16
N HIS A 102 7.00 -14.15 0.65
CA HIS A 102 5.99 -14.91 -0.08
C HIS A 102 5.71 -14.21 -1.41
N THR A 103 6.03 -14.88 -2.50
CA THR A 103 5.70 -14.38 -3.84
C THR A 103 4.22 -14.59 -4.11
N ILE A 104 3.51 -13.52 -4.46
CA ILE A 104 2.10 -13.54 -4.83
C ILE A 104 1.92 -13.05 -6.27
N ASN A 105 0.84 -13.48 -6.89
CA ASN A 105 0.50 -13.14 -8.25
C ASN A 105 -0.83 -12.39 -8.30
N PRO A 106 -1.02 -11.45 -9.24
CA PRO A 106 -2.30 -10.77 -9.42
C PRO A 106 -3.41 -11.79 -9.76
N HIS A 107 -4.64 -11.40 -9.47
CA HIS A 107 -5.89 -12.15 -9.77
C HIS A 107 -6.04 -13.47 -9.02
N HIS A 108 -5.15 -13.80 -8.07
CA HIS A 108 -5.31 -14.93 -7.18
C HIS A 108 -5.82 -14.44 -5.82
N THR A 109 -6.75 -15.16 -5.25
CA THR A 109 -7.22 -14.88 -3.89
C THR A 109 -6.27 -15.47 -2.87
N TYR A 110 -5.88 -14.68 -1.90
CA TYR A 110 -5.03 -15.05 -0.77
C TYR A 110 -5.75 -14.77 0.53
N GLN A 111 -5.33 -15.44 1.62
CA GLN A 111 -5.88 -15.25 2.95
C GLN A 111 -4.79 -15.12 4.00
N ILE A 112 -4.93 -14.13 4.88
CA ILE A 112 -4.11 -13.95 6.08
C ILE A 112 -5.06 -13.82 7.26
N GLY A 113 -4.99 -14.78 8.20
CA GLY A 113 -5.99 -14.85 9.28
C GLY A 113 -7.41 -14.96 8.73
N ASP A 114 -8.26 -14.02 9.12
CA ASP A 114 -9.65 -13.92 8.66
C ASP A 114 -9.86 -12.85 7.54
N ILE A 115 -8.77 -12.30 7.00
CA ILE A 115 -8.82 -11.34 5.90
C ILE A 115 -8.46 -12.01 4.58
N GLU A 116 -9.39 -11.95 3.63
CA GLU A 116 -9.17 -12.35 2.24
C GLU A 116 -8.77 -11.12 1.41
N PHE A 117 -7.82 -11.29 0.49
CA PHE A 117 -7.40 -10.24 -0.43
C PHE A 117 -7.00 -10.77 -1.80
N MET A 118 -7.08 -9.90 -2.80
CA MET A 118 -6.67 -10.17 -4.17
C MET A 118 -5.74 -9.07 -4.67
N PRO A 119 -4.51 -9.39 -5.11
CA PRO A 119 -3.65 -8.42 -5.78
C PRO A 119 -4.18 -8.06 -7.17
N ILE A 120 -4.15 -6.78 -7.49
CA ILE A 120 -4.54 -6.20 -8.78
C ILE A 120 -3.28 -5.67 -9.47
N ARG A 121 -3.14 -5.89 -10.77
CA ARG A 121 -2.01 -5.39 -11.55
C ARG A 121 -2.25 -3.97 -12.01
N VAL A 122 -1.37 -3.05 -11.63
CA VAL A 122 -1.37 -1.68 -12.16
C VAL A 122 0.04 -1.29 -12.60
N MET A 123 0.17 -0.22 -13.36
CA MET A 123 1.43 0.21 -13.93
C MET A 123 1.91 1.52 -13.30
N HIS A 124 3.13 1.53 -12.82
CA HIS A 124 3.87 2.70 -12.40
C HIS A 124 4.88 3.07 -13.47
N ASP A 125 4.49 3.94 -14.41
CA ASP A 125 5.15 4.10 -15.72
C ASP A 125 5.24 2.74 -16.45
N LYS A 126 6.44 2.18 -16.62
CA LYS A 126 6.69 0.88 -17.24
C LYS A 126 6.81 -0.27 -16.23
N MET A 127 6.87 0.03 -14.95
CA MET A 127 7.01 -0.97 -13.89
C MET A 127 5.63 -1.51 -13.49
N PRO A 128 5.40 -2.81 -13.60
CA PRO A 128 4.21 -3.42 -13.03
C PRO A 128 4.30 -3.43 -11.51
N ILE A 129 3.23 -3.03 -10.83
CA ILE A 129 3.11 -2.99 -9.38
C ILE A 129 1.78 -3.60 -8.93
N LEU A 130 1.59 -3.78 -7.63
CA LEU A 130 0.38 -4.34 -7.07
C LEU A 130 -0.47 -3.27 -6.36
N GLY A 131 -1.76 -3.24 -6.68
CA GLY A 131 -2.81 -2.78 -5.79
C GLY A 131 -3.44 -3.98 -5.07
N TYR A 132 -4.30 -3.74 -4.10
CA TYR A 132 -4.94 -4.79 -3.31
C TYR A 132 -6.43 -4.56 -3.16
N ARG A 133 -7.24 -5.60 -3.39
CA ARG A 133 -8.68 -5.63 -3.14
C ARG A 133 -9.00 -6.48 -1.93
N PHE A 134 -9.88 -5.98 -1.06
CA PHE A 134 -10.43 -6.63 0.13
C PHE A 134 -11.96 -6.55 0.07
N GLY A 135 -12.61 -7.54 -0.54
CA GLY A 135 -14.04 -7.51 -0.75
C GLY A 135 -14.51 -6.25 -1.49
N LYS A 136 -15.20 -5.32 -0.78
CA LYS A 136 -15.71 -4.06 -1.32
C LYS A 136 -14.75 -2.86 -1.18
N PHE A 137 -13.57 -3.07 -0.63
CA PHE A 137 -12.53 -2.06 -0.48
C PHE A 137 -11.36 -2.36 -1.42
N ALA A 138 -10.75 -1.32 -2.00
CA ALA A 138 -9.50 -1.46 -2.74
C ALA A 138 -8.51 -0.34 -2.38
N TYR A 139 -7.22 -0.70 -2.34
CA TYR A 139 -6.09 0.19 -2.13
C TYR A 139 -5.15 0.11 -3.33
N ILE A 140 -4.99 1.21 -4.04
CA ILE A 140 -4.14 1.33 -5.23
C ILE A 140 -3.28 2.58 -5.08
N THR A 141 -1.97 2.43 -4.94
CA THR A 141 -1.04 3.56 -4.89
C THR A 141 -0.11 3.55 -6.11
N ASP A 142 0.54 4.68 -6.39
CA ASP A 142 1.59 4.88 -7.41
C ASP A 142 1.20 4.49 -8.85
N MET A 143 -0.08 4.27 -9.07
CA MET A 143 -0.57 3.92 -10.39
C MET A 143 -0.46 5.11 -11.36
N LYS A 144 0.06 4.84 -12.56
CA LYS A 144 -0.04 5.71 -13.74
C LYS A 144 -1.17 5.27 -14.65
N SER A 145 -1.28 3.97 -14.88
CA SER A 145 -2.29 3.37 -15.76
C SER A 145 -2.69 1.98 -15.28
N MET A 146 -3.78 1.49 -15.82
CA MET A 146 -4.30 0.16 -15.55
C MET A 146 -4.96 -0.36 -16.83
N ASP A 147 -4.72 -1.63 -17.16
CA ASP A 147 -5.31 -2.26 -18.32
C ASP A 147 -6.82 -2.47 -18.14
N ASP A 148 -7.55 -2.50 -19.24
CA ASP A 148 -9.01 -2.63 -19.22
C ASP A 148 -9.50 -3.91 -18.52
N VAL A 149 -8.74 -4.98 -18.59
CA VAL A 149 -9.06 -6.26 -17.95
C VAL A 149 -9.08 -6.14 -16.40
N GLU A 150 -8.27 -5.25 -15.83
CA GLU A 150 -8.16 -5.09 -14.37
C GLU A 150 -9.45 -4.53 -13.74
N TYR A 151 -10.23 -3.75 -14.51
CA TYR A 151 -11.51 -3.21 -14.01
C TYR A 151 -12.51 -4.31 -13.64
N ALA A 152 -12.47 -5.46 -14.32
CA ALA A 152 -13.34 -6.59 -13.98
C ALA A 152 -13.03 -7.17 -12.58
N TYR A 153 -11.76 -7.12 -12.13
CA TYR A 153 -11.37 -7.54 -10.78
C TYR A 153 -11.71 -6.51 -9.70
N LEU A 154 -12.12 -5.31 -10.09
CA LEU A 154 -12.55 -4.22 -9.19
C LEU A 154 -14.06 -4.03 -9.18
N ASP A 155 -14.81 -4.85 -9.93
CA ASP A 155 -16.28 -4.79 -9.93
C ASP A 155 -16.84 -5.00 -8.51
N GLY A 156 -17.80 -4.15 -8.11
CA GLY A 156 -18.40 -4.17 -6.78
C GLY A 156 -17.56 -3.53 -5.67
N VAL A 157 -16.43 -2.88 -5.99
CA VAL A 157 -15.69 -2.05 -5.02
C VAL A 157 -16.52 -0.79 -4.71
N GLU A 158 -16.83 -0.59 -3.43
CA GLU A 158 -17.60 0.56 -2.94
C GLU A 158 -16.72 1.68 -2.40
N THR A 159 -15.58 1.32 -1.79
CA THR A 159 -14.61 2.25 -1.22
C THR A 159 -13.24 2.04 -1.87
N LEU A 160 -12.67 3.12 -2.40
CA LEU A 160 -11.39 3.09 -3.10
C LEU A 160 -10.40 4.08 -2.46
N VAL A 161 -9.20 3.62 -2.15
CA VAL A 161 -8.05 4.48 -1.90
C VAL A 161 -7.16 4.42 -3.15
N ILE A 162 -6.87 5.59 -3.75
CA ILE A 162 -6.10 5.65 -5.01
C ILE A 162 -5.16 6.85 -5.01
N ASN A 163 -3.98 6.71 -5.64
CA ASN A 163 -3.05 7.83 -5.73
C ASN A 163 -3.55 8.96 -6.63
N ALA A 164 -3.22 10.20 -6.25
CA ALA A 164 -3.50 11.39 -7.06
C ALA A 164 -2.45 12.45 -6.77
N LEU A 165 -1.38 12.46 -7.54
CA LEU A 165 -0.15 13.20 -7.21
C LEU A 165 -0.40 14.70 -6.94
N ARG A 166 -1.20 15.36 -7.79
CA ARG A 166 -1.52 16.79 -7.76
C ARG A 166 -2.63 17.12 -8.77
N PHE A 167 -3.15 18.35 -8.74
CA PHE A 167 -4.20 18.78 -9.66
C PHE A 167 -3.68 19.01 -11.09
N ASP A 168 -2.54 19.68 -11.21
CA ASP A 168 -1.96 20.15 -12.46
C ASP A 168 -0.53 19.63 -12.65
N LYS A 169 0.07 19.89 -13.78
CA LYS A 169 1.43 19.49 -14.19
C LYS A 169 1.57 17.97 -14.29
N PRO A 170 1.42 17.40 -15.50
CA PRO A 170 1.54 15.97 -15.74
C PRO A 170 2.83 15.37 -15.17
N HIS A 171 2.77 14.10 -14.80
CA HIS A 171 3.89 13.32 -14.31
C HIS A 171 4.00 12.02 -15.13
N HIS A 172 5.24 11.58 -15.38
CA HIS A 172 5.46 10.39 -16.21
C HIS A 172 4.94 9.11 -15.56
N SER A 173 5.09 8.96 -14.24
CA SER A 173 4.80 7.72 -13.52
C SER A 173 3.56 7.77 -12.59
N HIS A 174 2.97 8.94 -12.35
CA HIS A 174 1.78 9.07 -11.49
C HIS A 174 0.64 9.74 -12.23
N GLN A 175 -0.57 9.43 -11.83
CA GLN A 175 -1.78 10.08 -12.31
C GLN A 175 -2.07 11.39 -11.57
N LEU A 176 -2.83 12.27 -12.21
CA LEU A 176 -3.35 13.50 -11.62
C LEU A 176 -4.69 13.22 -10.91
N VAL A 177 -5.16 14.20 -10.12
CA VAL A 177 -6.48 14.16 -9.48
C VAL A 177 -7.60 13.87 -10.50
N ALA A 178 -7.58 14.55 -11.65
CA ALA A 178 -8.58 14.34 -12.70
C ALA A 178 -8.59 12.91 -13.27
N ASP A 179 -7.42 12.27 -13.38
CA ASP A 179 -7.29 10.91 -13.86
C ASP A 179 -7.78 9.91 -12.79
N ALA A 180 -7.42 10.12 -11.52
CA ALA A 180 -7.89 9.32 -10.40
C ALA A 180 -9.42 9.34 -10.30
N ILE A 181 -10.05 10.51 -10.48
CA ILE A 181 -11.51 10.64 -10.52
C ILE A 181 -12.12 9.82 -11.65
N LYS A 182 -11.53 9.85 -12.87
CA LYS A 182 -12.02 9.05 -14.01
C LYS A 182 -11.96 7.56 -13.73
N VAL A 183 -10.82 7.09 -13.17
CA VAL A 183 -10.63 5.68 -12.79
C VAL A 183 -11.63 5.25 -11.73
N ALA A 184 -11.80 6.02 -10.66
CA ALA A 184 -12.73 5.71 -9.58
C ALA A 184 -14.18 5.64 -10.08
N ARG A 185 -14.60 6.57 -10.95
CA ARG A 185 -15.92 6.56 -11.58
C ARG A 185 -16.12 5.34 -12.48
N ARG A 186 -15.09 4.92 -13.21
CA ARG A 186 -15.16 3.73 -14.06
C ARG A 186 -15.25 2.44 -13.21
N ILE A 187 -14.58 2.37 -12.05
CA ILE A 187 -14.73 1.29 -11.09
C ILE A 187 -16.13 1.27 -10.47
N GLY A 188 -16.78 2.43 -10.35
CA GLY A 188 -18.10 2.57 -9.71
C GLY A 188 -18.01 2.76 -8.20
N ALA A 189 -16.85 3.13 -7.66
CA ALA A 189 -16.67 3.39 -6.23
C ALA A 189 -17.56 4.57 -5.77
N ARG A 190 -18.30 4.35 -4.68
CA ARG A 190 -19.17 5.40 -4.08
C ARG A 190 -18.36 6.42 -3.31
N GLN A 191 -17.31 5.96 -2.62
CA GLN A 191 -16.41 6.79 -1.83
C GLN A 191 -14.97 6.55 -2.27
N THR A 192 -14.25 7.61 -2.57
CA THR A 192 -12.85 7.54 -3.01
C THR A 192 -11.98 8.47 -2.17
N TYR A 193 -10.87 7.93 -1.68
CA TYR A 193 -9.86 8.66 -0.92
C TYR A 193 -8.59 8.78 -1.74
N LEU A 194 -8.17 10.03 -2.00
CA LEU A 194 -6.98 10.34 -2.79
C LEU A 194 -5.74 10.37 -1.90
N THR A 195 -4.75 9.56 -2.22
CA THR A 195 -3.49 9.45 -1.48
C THR A 195 -2.28 9.74 -2.35
N HIS A 196 -1.07 9.57 -1.82
CA HIS A 196 0.21 9.79 -2.52
C HIS A 196 0.30 11.18 -3.17
N VAL A 197 -0.03 12.20 -2.40
CA VAL A 197 -0.10 13.59 -2.86
C VAL A 197 1.20 14.34 -2.59
N THR A 198 1.51 15.32 -3.43
CA THR A 198 2.60 16.27 -3.18
C THR A 198 2.09 17.53 -2.48
N HIS A 199 3.02 18.37 -1.96
CA HIS A 199 2.71 19.69 -1.43
C HIS A 199 1.96 20.60 -2.43
N GLN A 200 1.99 20.28 -3.72
CA GLN A 200 1.34 21.07 -4.78
C GLN A 200 -0.19 20.95 -4.79
N ILE A 201 -0.80 20.08 -3.99
CA ILE A 201 -2.25 20.09 -3.79
C ILE A 201 -2.71 21.31 -2.98
N GLY A 202 -1.82 21.93 -2.20
CA GLY A 202 -2.13 22.99 -1.24
C GLY A 202 -2.55 22.45 0.13
N LEU A 203 -3.22 23.27 0.91
CA LEU A 203 -3.75 22.90 2.22
C LEU A 203 -4.93 21.93 2.09
N HIS A 204 -5.05 21.00 3.03
CA HIS A 204 -6.02 19.89 3.00
C HIS A 204 -7.47 20.36 2.74
N ASP A 205 -7.96 21.31 3.53
CA ASP A 205 -9.34 21.76 3.42
C ASP A 205 -9.62 22.47 2.10
N ALA A 206 -8.69 23.33 1.66
CA ALA A 206 -8.79 24.03 0.40
C ALA A 206 -8.71 23.07 -0.80
N ALA A 207 -7.91 22.02 -0.70
CA ALA A 207 -7.82 20.97 -1.72
C ALA A 207 -9.09 20.12 -1.77
N ASN A 208 -9.65 19.72 -0.61
CA ASN A 208 -10.89 18.96 -0.54
C ASN A 208 -12.08 19.75 -1.11
N ALA A 209 -12.16 21.05 -0.86
CA ALA A 209 -13.23 21.90 -1.42
C ALA A 209 -13.27 21.94 -2.97
N ARG A 210 -12.22 21.47 -3.63
CA ARG A 210 -12.13 21.38 -5.11
C ARG A 210 -12.58 20.02 -5.64
N LEU A 211 -12.80 19.04 -4.77
CA LEU A 211 -13.17 17.68 -5.18
C LEU A 211 -14.68 17.55 -5.37
N PRO A 212 -15.16 16.71 -6.29
CA PRO A 212 -16.57 16.40 -6.41
C PRO A 212 -17.06 15.56 -5.23
N GLU A 213 -18.37 15.47 -5.07
CA GLU A 213 -19.00 14.57 -4.10
C GLU A 213 -18.51 13.14 -4.24
N GLY A 214 -18.32 12.43 -3.11
CA GLY A 214 -17.78 11.07 -3.05
C GLY A 214 -16.24 11.00 -3.11
N PHE A 215 -15.54 12.15 -3.15
CA PHE A 215 -14.08 12.20 -3.18
C PHE A 215 -13.53 13.05 -2.04
N GLN A 216 -12.47 12.55 -1.41
CA GLN A 216 -11.72 13.25 -0.35
C GLN A 216 -10.23 12.95 -0.46
N PHE A 217 -9.38 13.85 0.00
CA PHE A 217 -7.98 13.51 0.24
C PHE A 217 -7.86 12.71 1.55
N ALA A 218 -7.13 11.59 1.49
CA ALA A 218 -6.73 10.86 2.70
C ALA A 218 -5.80 11.72 3.57
N TYR A 219 -5.72 11.39 4.85
CA TYR A 219 -4.83 12.03 5.82
C TYR A 219 -4.33 10.99 6.84
N ASP A 220 -3.25 11.31 7.56
CA ASP A 220 -2.67 10.41 8.55
C ASP A 220 -3.66 10.15 9.70
N GLY A 221 -3.97 8.87 9.92
CA GLY A 221 -4.93 8.44 10.94
C GLY A 221 -6.39 8.39 10.49
N LEU A 222 -6.67 8.54 9.19
CA LEU A 222 -8.02 8.30 8.64
C LEU A 222 -8.43 6.85 8.87
N ILE A 223 -9.63 6.66 9.40
CA ILE A 223 -10.29 5.34 9.59
C ILE A 223 -11.50 5.29 8.67
N LEU A 224 -11.66 4.18 7.95
CA LEU A 224 -12.73 3.95 6.96
C LEU A 224 -13.68 2.85 7.43
#